data_8430e899d0f31af4a63871782a0baf94
#
_entry.id   8430e899d0f31af4a63871782a0baf94
#
_cell.length_a   1.000
_cell.length_b   1.000
_cell.length_c   1.000
_cell.angle_alpha   90.00
_cell.angle_beta   90.00
_cell.angle_gamma   90.00
#
_symmetry.space_group_name_H-M   'P 1'
#
loop_
_entity.id
_entity.type
_entity.pdbx_description
1 polymer ?
#
loop_
_entity_poly.entity_id
_entity_poly.type
_entity_poly.pdbx_seq_one_letter_code
_entity_poly.pdbx_strand_id
1 'polypeptide(L)'
;MLRLDEHALPADWPNGAHVARVHMPAELPPAVPINDRRIPGDRRAGAPRPPEGPLPAGPSAIALLDGAAFDMTPAFGTVGAWLNAEDPVGAIRRKGVPIALDLRAVLANTPHHARDPLKPYLLAPIDLQAVKACGVTYVRSMLERVIEERCHGDAARAAAARAEVREFIGDDLAAIRPGSAEALRLKDALVAKGWWSGYLEVGIGADAEIFTKCQPMAAVGTGARIGVHPASQWSNPEPEAVLAVNAQGAILGAMLGNDVNLRDVEGRSALLLGRAKDN
;
A
#
# COMPACT_ATOMS: atom_id res chain seq x y z
N MET A 1 -11.91 -17.07 9.97
CA MET A 1 -10.64 -17.41 9.30
C MET A 1 -10.63 -16.71 7.96
N LEU A 2 -9.58 -15.92 7.66
CA LEU A 2 -9.47 -15.17 6.39
C LEU A 2 -9.40 -16.15 5.21
N ARG A 3 -10.23 -15.92 4.20
CA ARG A 3 -10.15 -16.58 2.89
C ARG A 3 -9.96 -15.51 1.84
N LEU A 4 -9.06 -15.76 0.90
CA LEU A 4 -8.86 -14.91 -0.27
C LEU A 4 -9.34 -15.68 -1.49
N ASP A 5 -10.19 -15.05 -2.25
CA ASP A 5 -10.74 -15.54 -3.51
C ASP A 5 -10.70 -14.43 -4.57
N GLU A 6 -11.38 -14.61 -5.68
CA GLU A 6 -11.42 -13.65 -6.78
C GLU A 6 -11.99 -12.27 -6.39
N HIS A 7 -12.79 -12.17 -5.31
CA HIS A 7 -13.29 -10.88 -4.81
C HIS A 7 -12.21 -10.03 -4.12
N ALA A 8 -11.04 -10.62 -3.82
CA ALA A 8 -9.88 -9.89 -3.35
C ALA A 8 -9.14 -9.12 -4.46
N LEU A 9 -9.50 -9.34 -5.72
CA LEU A 9 -8.93 -8.64 -6.86
C LEU A 9 -9.77 -7.40 -7.21
N PRO A 10 -9.17 -6.36 -7.80
CA PRO A 10 -9.93 -5.27 -8.39
C PRO A 10 -10.97 -5.79 -9.39
N ALA A 11 -12.16 -5.19 -9.43
CA ALA A 11 -13.25 -5.66 -10.29
C ALA A 11 -12.89 -5.64 -11.79
N ASP A 12 -11.97 -4.76 -12.18
CA ASP A 12 -11.48 -4.57 -13.54
C ASP A 12 -10.16 -5.30 -13.84
N TRP A 13 -9.68 -6.13 -12.91
CA TRP A 13 -8.38 -6.79 -13.03
C TRP A 13 -8.12 -7.49 -14.37
N PRO A 14 -9.13 -8.08 -15.08
CA PRO A 14 -8.88 -8.71 -16.37
C PRO A 14 -8.52 -7.73 -17.49
N ASN A 15 -8.82 -6.43 -17.31
CA ASN A 15 -8.66 -5.38 -18.33
C ASN A 15 -7.55 -4.37 -18.00
N GLY A 16 -6.79 -4.62 -16.95
CA GLY A 16 -5.77 -3.71 -16.45
C GLY A 16 -4.37 -4.30 -16.47
N ALA A 17 -3.40 -3.47 -16.07
CA ALA A 17 -2.04 -3.89 -15.77
C ALA A 17 -1.82 -3.87 -14.26
N HIS A 18 -1.47 -5.01 -13.68
CA HIS A 18 -1.28 -5.15 -12.24
C HIS A 18 0.10 -5.69 -11.92
N VAL A 19 0.61 -5.28 -10.78
CA VAL A 19 1.88 -5.75 -10.23
C VAL A 19 1.58 -6.71 -9.10
N ALA A 20 2.20 -7.87 -9.15
CA ALA A 20 2.22 -8.81 -8.05
C ALA A 20 3.67 -9.23 -7.76
N ARG A 21 3.91 -9.67 -6.54
CA ARG A 21 5.12 -10.39 -6.17
C ARG A 21 4.70 -11.72 -5.58
N VAL A 22 5.16 -12.79 -6.18
CA VAL A 22 4.71 -14.15 -5.88
C VAL A 22 5.92 -14.97 -5.44
N HIS A 23 5.79 -15.68 -4.33
CA HIS A 23 6.73 -16.76 -4.03
C HIS A 23 6.46 -17.93 -4.96
N MET A 24 7.44 -18.29 -5.78
CA MET A 24 7.38 -19.39 -6.71
C MET A 24 8.18 -20.57 -6.16
N PRO A 25 7.64 -21.77 -6.06
CA PRO A 25 8.40 -22.95 -5.66
C PRO A 25 9.39 -23.36 -6.74
N ALA A 26 10.40 -24.16 -6.36
CA ALA A 26 11.46 -24.64 -7.27
C ALA A 26 10.95 -25.47 -8.46
N GLU A 27 9.79 -26.06 -8.34
CA GLU A 27 9.19 -26.94 -9.34
C GLU A 27 7.82 -26.38 -9.76
N LEU A 28 7.80 -25.48 -10.74
CA LEU A 28 6.59 -25.25 -11.51
C LEU A 28 6.58 -26.17 -12.71
N PRO A 29 5.41 -26.73 -13.08
CA PRO A 29 5.28 -27.42 -14.36
C PRO A 29 5.66 -26.44 -15.49
N PRO A 30 6.25 -26.94 -16.58
CA PRO A 30 6.60 -26.11 -17.73
C PRO A 30 5.38 -25.31 -18.19
N ALA A 31 5.61 -24.04 -18.56
CA ALA A 31 4.55 -23.16 -19.03
C ALA A 31 3.79 -23.85 -20.18
N VAL A 32 2.51 -24.08 -19.98
CA VAL A 32 1.65 -24.50 -21.10
C VAL A 32 1.57 -23.30 -22.05
N PRO A 33 1.92 -23.41 -23.32
CA PRO A 33 1.79 -22.30 -24.25
C PRO A 33 0.33 -21.84 -24.22
N ILE A 34 0.10 -20.59 -23.80
CA ILE A 34 -1.21 -19.96 -23.99
C ILE A 34 -1.46 -20.02 -25.49
N ASN A 35 -2.53 -20.71 -25.90
CA ASN A 35 -2.94 -20.84 -27.28
C ASN A 35 -2.66 -19.56 -28.05
N ASP A 36 -1.84 -19.69 -29.08
CA ASP A 36 -1.32 -18.65 -29.97
C ASP A 36 -2.46 -17.79 -30.56
N ARG A 37 -3.06 -16.93 -29.75
CA ARG A 37 -3.86 -15.82 -30.24
C ARG A 37 -2.89 -14.72 -30.64
N ARG A 38 -2.23 -14.94 -31.79
CA ARG A 38 -1.43 -13.90 -32.43
C ARG A 38 -2.32 -12.69 -32.65
N ILE A 39 -2.01 -11.61 -31.96
CA ILE A 39 -2.53 -10.31 -32.36
C ILE A 39 -1.94 -10.01 -33.73
N PRO A 40 -2.74 -9.81 -34.77
CA PRO A 40 -2.22 -9.49 -36.11
C PRO A 40 -1.34 -8.25 -36.01
N GLY A 41 -0.05 -8.37 -36.34
CA GLY A 41 0.92 -7.27 -36.33
C GLY A 41 2.02 -7.36 -35.28
N ASP A 42 2.01 -8.34 -34.39
CA ASP A 42 3.07 -8.53 -33.37
C ASP A 42 4.34 -9.12 -34.03
N ARG A 43 5.27 -8.25 -34.42
CA ARG A 43 6.60 -8.63 -34.93
C ARG A 43 7.54 -8.92 -33.76
N ARG A 44 7.35 -10.00 -33.03
CA ARG A 44 8.31 -10.48 -32.04
C ARG A 44 9.50 -11.22 -32.68
N ALA A 45 10.21 -10.54 -33.54
CA ALA A 45 11.56 -10.98 -33.89
C ALA A 45 12.46 -10.59 -32.72
N GLY A 46 12.81 -11.55 -31.87
CA GLY A 46 13.74 -11.35 -30.72
C GLY A 46 13.14 -11.36 -29.33
N ALA A 47 11.92 -11.83 -29.13
CA ALA A 47 11.45 -12.09 -27.78
C ALA A 47 12.41 -13.10 -27.09
N PRO A 48 12.87 -12.84 -25.85
CA PRO A 48 13.72 -13.78 -25.12
C PRO A 48 12.98 -15.11 -25.03
N ARG A 49 13.67 -16.22 -25.39
CA ARG A 49 13.13 -17.56 -25.15
C ARG A 49 12.91 -17.74 -23.65
N PRO A 50 11.81 -18.37 -23.23
CA PRO A 50 11.68 -18.79 -21.86
C PRO A 50 12.94 -19.58 -21.45
N PRO A 51 13.44 -19.42 -20.22
CA PRO A 51 14.58 -20.19 -19.76
C PRO A 51 14.28 -21.69 -19.91
N GLU A 52 15.22 -22.41 -20.50
CA GLU A 52 15.16 -23.88 -20.60
C GLU A 52 15.44 -24.42 -19.19
N GLY A 53 14.40 -24.79 -18.45
CA GLY A 53 14.51 -25.35 -17.09
C GLY A 53 13.50 -24.76 -16.12
N PRO A 54 13.40 -25.31 -14.90
CA PRO A 54 12.53 -24.77 -13.87
C PRO A 54 13.00 -23.38 -13.48
N LEU A 55 12.04 -22.45 -13.33
CA LEU A 55 12.32 -21.12 -12.76
C LEU A 55 12.89 -21.31 -11.33
N PRO A 56 13.90 -20.50 -10.93
CA PRO A 56 14.47 -20.61 -9.59
C PRO A 56 13.38 -20.35 -8.54
N ALA A 57 13.39 -21.14 -7.47
CA ALA A 57 12.51 -20.90 -6.32
C ALA A 57 12.78 -19.54 -5.72
N GLY A 58 11.72 -18.83 -5.37
CA GLY A 58 11.86 -17.56 -4.66
C GLY A 58 10.83 -16.51 -5.05
N PRO A 59 11.06 -15.27 -4.60
CA PRO A 59 10.21 -14.14 -4.97
C PRO A 59 10.36 -13.80 -6.45
N SER A 60 9.25 -13.80 -7.18
CA SER A 60 9.19 -13.38 -8.58
C SER A 60 8.34 -12.13 -8.77
N ALA A 61 8.81 -11.21 -9.60
CA ALA A 61 8.04 -10.05 -10.04
C ALA A 61 7.08 -10.47 -11.14
N ILE A 62 5.79 -10.46 -10.85
CA ILE A 62 4.75 -10.94 -11.77
C ILE A 62 3.90 -9.76 -12.23
N ALA A 63 3.71 -9.66 -13.54
CA ALA A 63 2.71 -8.79 -14.14
C ALA A 63 1.44 -9.58 -14.45
N LEU A 64 0.29 -8.98 -14.18
CA LEU A 64 -0.98 -9.41 -14.75
C LEU A 64 -1.39 -8.35 -15.78
N LEU A 65 -1.62 -8.76 -17.00
CA LEU A 65 -2.02 -7.88 -18.08
C LEU A 65 -3.07 -8.57 -18.94
N ASP A 66 -4.23 -7.93 -19.11
CA ASP A 66 -5.34 -8.44 -19.90
C ASP A 66 -5.72 -9.90 -19.54
N GLY A 67 -5.73 -10.21 -18.24
CA GLY A 67 -6.05 -11.53 -17.70
C GLY A 67 -4.95 -12.59 -17.85
N ALA A 68 -3.78 -12.25 -18.38
CA ALA A 68 -2.63 -13.13 -18.51
C ALA A 68 -1.54 -12.79 -17.49
N ALA A 69 -0.75 -13.79 -17.08
CA ALA A 69 0.37 -13.61 -16.15
C ALA A 69 1.72 -13.68 -16.90
N PHE A 70 2.63 -12.79 -16.50
CA PHE A 70 3.99 -12.70 -17.05
C PHE A 70 5.02 -12.62 -15.94
N ASP A 71 6.07 -13.41 -16.03
CA ASP A 71 7.23 -13.27 -15.15
C ASP A 71 8.17 -12.19 -15.69
N MET A 72 8.34 -11.14 -14.88
CA MET A 72 9.22 -10.00 -15.20
C MET A 72 10.62 -10.18 -14.60
N THR A 73 10.80 -11.20 -13.73
CA THR A 73 12.05 -11.43 -13.01
C THR A 73 13.24 -11.66 -13.93
N PRO A 74 13.15 -12.45 -15.02
CA PRO A 74 14.30 -12.65 -15.91
C PRO A 74 14.81 -11.38 -16.56
N ALA A 75 13.92 -10.39 -16.77
CA ALA A 75 14.28 -9.13 -17.44
C ALA A 75 14.73 -8.04 -16.47
N PHE A 76 14.23 -8.03 -15.23
CA PHE A 76 14.42 -6.92 -14.29
C PHE A 76 14.93 -7.33 -12.91
N GLY A 77 14.83 -8.58 -12.54
CA GLY A 77 15.25 -9.08 -11.22
C GLY A 77 14.30 -8.70 -10.08
N THR A 78 13.81 -7.47 -10.06
CA THR A 78 12.98 -6.92 -8.98
C THR A 78 11.80 -6.12 -9.49
N VAL A 79 10.76 -5.98 -8.67
CA VAL A 79 9.63 -5.07 -8.95
C VAL A 79 10.13 -3.63 -9.05
N GLY A 80 11.03 -3.22 -8.16
CA GLY A 80 11.60 -1.87 -8.18
C GLY A 80 12.32 -1.55 -9.49
N ALA A 81 13.12 -2.46 -10.01
CA ALA A 81 13.81 -2.26 -11.28
C ALA A 81 12.82 -2.22 -12.47
N TRP A 82 11.81 -3.08 -12.45
CA TRP A 82 10.77 -3.06 -13.48
C TRP A 82 9.97 -1.75 -13.49
N LEU A 83 9.51 -1.30 -12.33
CA LEU A 83 8.73 -0.05 -12.24
C LEU A 83 9.55 1.21 -12.56
N ASN A 84 10.87 1.15 -12.48
CA ASN A 84 11.77 2.23 -12.92
C ASN A 84 12.13 2.17 -14.42
N ALA A 85 11.59 1.23 -15.19
CA ALA A 85 11.75 1.23 -16.63
C ALA A 85 11.03 2.43 -17.27
N GLU A 86 11.52 2.91 -18.40
CA GLU A 86 10.93 4.03 -19.14
C GLU A 86 9.43 3.83 -19.45
N ASP A 87 9.07 2.61 -19.82
CA ASP A 87 7.68 2.19 -20.07
C ASP A 87 7.44 0.84 -19.42
N PRO A 88 7.07 0.82 -18.10
CA PRO A 88 6.89 -0.42 -17.39
C PRO A 88 5.71 -1.27 -17.86
N VAL A 89 4.64 -0.65 -18.37
CA VAL A 89 3.47 -1.38 -18.90
C VAL A 89 3.81 -2.01 -20.25
N GLY A 90 4.38 -1.26 -21.18
CA GLY A 90 4.83 -1.81 -22.47
C GLY A 90 5.95 -2.84 -22.31
N ALA A 91 6.77 -2.74 -21.26
CA ALA A 91 7.79 -3.74 -20.96
C ALA A 91 7.18 -5.13 -20.68
N ILE A 92 5.95 -5.22 -20.14
CA ILE A 92 5.28 -6.50 -19.93
C ILE A 92 5.20 -7.28 -21.23
N ARG A 93 4.70 -6.64 -22.29
CA ARG A 93 4.55 -7.27 -23.60
C ARG A 93 5.89 -7.56 -24.30
N ARG A 94 6.89 -6.69 -24.10
CA ARG A 94 8.19 -6.81 -24.77
C ARG A 94 9.16 -7.77 -24.11
N LYS A 95 9.11 -7.88 -22.79
CA LYS A 95 10.15 -8.56 -21.97
C LYS A 95 9.59 -9.59 -21.02
N GLY A 96 8.28 -9.56 -20.69
CA GLY A 96 7.65 -10.50 -19.79
C GLY A 96 7.64 -11.91 -20.38
N VAL A 97 7.95 -12.90 -19.58
CA VAL A 97 7.85 -14.31 -19.93
C VAL A 97 6.44 -14.79 -19.56
N PRO A 98 5.61 -15.21 -20.52
CA PRO A 98 4.29 -15.74 -20.21
C PRO A 98 4.38 -16.98 -19.31
N ILE A 99 3.57 -17.00 -18.24
CA ILE A 99 3.51 -18.14 -17.31
C ILE A 99 2.08 -18.60 -17.11
N ALA A 100 1.89 -19.90 -16.88
CA ALA A 100 0.63 -20.45 -16.40
C ALA A 100 0.54 -20.24 -14.88
N LEU A 101 -0.27 -19.28 -14.43
CA LEU A 101 -0.48 -19.00 -13.01
C LEU A 101 -1.97 -19.14 -12.69
N ASP A 102 -2.31 -20.14 -11.87
CA ASP A 102 -3.66 -20.24 -11.30
C ASP A 102 -3.80 -19.22 -10.17
N LEU A 103 -4.31 -18.06 -10.51
CA LEU A 103 -4.47 -16.95 -9.55
C LEU A 103 -5.42 -17.31 -8.39
N ARG A 104 -6.44 -18.15 -8.62
CA ARG A 104 -7.34 -18.61 -7.55
C ARG A 104 -6.59 -19.48 -6.55
N ALA A 105 -5.78 -20.41 -7.06
CA ALA A 105 -4.93 -21.25 -6.21
C ALA A 105 -3.90 -20.43 -5.43
N VAL A 106 -3.29 -19.42 -6.06
CA VAL A 106 -2.36 -18.48 -5.40
C VAL A 106 -3.06 -17.72 -4.29
N LEU A 107 -4.24 -17.15 -4.55
CA LEU A 107 -5.02 -16.43 -3.55
C LEU A 107 -5.40 -17.34 -2.38
N ALA A 108 -5.91 -18.54 -2.65
CA ALA A 108 -6.29 -19.50 -1.63
C ALA A 108 -5.12 -19.96 -0.74
N ASN A 109 -3.89 -20.02 -1.30
CA ASN A 109 -2.68 -20.39 -0.59
C ASN A 109 -1.96 -19.20 0.09
N THR A 110 -2.44 -17.98 -0.09
CA THR A 110 -1.78 -16.77 0.43
C THR A 110 -1.96 -16.57 1.94
N PRO A 111 -3.15 -16.78 2.55
CA PRO A 111 -3.32 -16.57 3.99
C PRO A 111 -2.36 -17.43 4.81
N HIS A 112 -1.68 -16.80 5.77
CA HIS A 112 -0.62 -17.43 6.55
C HIS A 112 -1.04 -18.78 7.20
N HIS A 113 -2.28 -18.85 7.69
CA HIS A 113 -2.78 -20.05 8.40
C HIS A 113 -3.10 -21.24 7.47
N ALA A 114 -3.23 -21.00 6.17
CA ALA A 114 -3.54 -22.01 5.15
C ALA A 114 -2.38 -22.23 4.17
N ARG A 115 -1.26 -21.51 4.36
CA ARG A 115 -0.14 -21.49 3.41
C ARG A 115 0.63 -22.78 3.39
N ASP A 116 0.73 -23.33 2.20
CA ASP A 116 1.68 -24.38 1.85
C ASP A 116 2.92 -23.71 1.21
N PRO A 117 4.10 -23.75 1.83
CA PRO A 117 5.30 -23.11 1.29
C PRO A 117 5.81 -23.73 -0.02
N LEU A 118 5.33 -24.93 -0.37
CA LEU A 118 5.67 -25.59 -1.63
C LEU A 118 4.75 -25.21 -2.79
N LYS A 119 3.82 -24.28 -2.58
CA LYS A 119 2.91 -23.75 -3.60
C LYS A 119 3.05 -22.26 -3.73
N PRO A 120 2.70 -21.68 -4.89
CA PRO A 120 2.74 -20.23 -5.07
C PRO A 120 1.82 -19.49 -4.08
N TYR A 121 2.29 -18.35 -3.57
CA TYR A 121 1.50 -17.43 -2.73
C TYR A 121 1.96 -15.98 -2.91
N LEU A 122 1.09 -15.03 -2.64
CA LEU A 122 1.40 -13.60 -2.75
C LEU A 122 2.33 -13.14 -1.63
N LEU A 123 3.24 -12.27 -2.01
CA LEU A 123 4.08 -11.45 -1.13
C LEU A 123 3.61 -9.99 -1.22
N ALA A 124 4.23 -9.08 -0.45
CA ALA A 124 4.05 -7.66 -0.69
C ALA A 124 4.42 -7.34 -2.15
N PRO A 125 3.62 -6.53 -2.88
CA PRO A 125 3.89 -6.21 -4.30
C PRO A 125 5.05 -5.22 -4.49
N ILE A 126 5.86 -5.03 -3.46
CA ILE A 126 7.05 -4.19 -3.42
C ILE A 126 8.23 -5.01 -2.90
N ASP A 127 9.45 -4.56 -3.20
CA ASP A 127 10.69 -5.19 -2.73
C ASP A 127 11.68 -4.16 -2.15
N LEU A 128 12.56 -3.61 -2.96
CA LEU A 128 13.64 -2.74 -2.52
C LEU A 128 13.24 -1.27 -2.35
N GLN A 129 12.00 -0.93 -2.61
CA GLN A 129 11.51 0.43 -2.48
C GLN A 129 11.47 0.88 -1.00
N ALA A 130 11.82 2.13 -0.77
CA ALA A 130 11.54 2.78 0.51
C ALA A 130 10.02 2.93 0.69
N VAL A 131 9.52 2.56 1.87
CA VAL A 131 8.11 2.76 2.22
C VAL A 131 8.01 4.00 3.10
N LYS A 132 7.34 5.01 2.59
CA LYS A 132 7.01 6.23 3.32
C LYS A 132 5.52 6.24 3.64
N ALA A 133 5.18 6.79 4.80
CA ALA A 133 3.81 7.09 5.15
C ALA A 133 3.68 8.56 5.49
N CYS A 134 2.45 9.07 5.40
CA CYS A 134 2.13 10.47 5.67
C CYS A 134 1.09 10.54 6.77
N GLY A 135 1.14 11.58 7.56
CA GLY A 135 0.09 11.89 8.52
C GLY A 135 -1.25 12.13 7.84
N VAL A 136 -2.33 11.89 8.57
CA VAL A 136 -3.70 12.01 8.06
C VAL A 136 -4.02 13.46 7.72
N THR A 137 -4.42 13.70 6.47
CA THR A 137 -4.87 15.01 5.98
C THR A 137 -6.39 15.08 5.73
N TYR A 138 -7.13 14.01 6.03
CA TYR A 138 -8.60 14.01 5.94
C TYR A 138 -9.21 14.82 7.10
N VAL A 139 -9.77 15.95 6.79
CA VAL A 139 -10.35 16.90 7.75
C VAL A 139 -11.30 16.24 8.73
N ARG A 140 -12.19 15.37 8.24
CA ARG A 140 -13.15 14.65 9.10
C ARG A 140 -12.45 13.76 10.13
N SER A 141 -11.45 12.99 9.71
CA SER A 141 -10.67 12.11 10.60
C SER A 141 -9.86 12.92 11.62
N MET A 142 -9.30 14.03 11.18
CA MET A 142 -8.53 14.94 12.02
C MET A 142 -9.40 15.55 13.13
N LEU A 143 -10.59 16.06 12.79
CA LEU A 143 -11.52 16.62 13.77
C LEU A 143 -11.99 15.60 14.78
N GLU A 144 -12.35 14.39 14.35
CA GLU A 144 -12.74 13.32 15.27
C GLU A 144 -11.60 12.98 16.24
N ARG A 145 -10.34 12.94 15.78
CA ARG A 145 -9.19 12.72 16.68
C ARG A 145 -9.03 13.83 17.72
N VAL A 146 -9.19 15.10 17.33
CA VAL A 146 -9.16 16.23 18.28
C VAL A 146 -10.27 16.12 19.32
N ILE A 147 -11.47 15.74 18.88
CA ILE A 147 -12.62 15.54 19.75
C ILE A 147 -12.37 14.36 20.72
N GLU A 148 -11.89 13.22 20.23
CA GLU A 148 -11.52 12.06 21.03
C GLU A 148 -10.48 12.39 22.08
N GLU A 149 -9.42 13.12 21.70
CA GLU A 149 -8.35 13.56 22.61
C GLU A 149 -8.92 14.40 23.77
N ARG A 150 -9.82 15.34 23.46
CA ARG A 150 -10.45 16.20 24.48
C ARG A 150 -11.47 15.51 25.37
N CYS A 151 -12.21 14.58 24.80
CA CYS A 151 -13.32 13.94 25.51
C CYS A 151 -12.93 12.69 26.25
N HIS A 152 -11.72 12.18 26.06
CA HIS A 152 -11.22 10.95 26.69
C HIS A 152 -12.21 9.78 26.61
N GLY A 153 -12.94 9.67 25.47
CA GLY A 153 -13.93 8.62 25.23
C GLY A 153 -15.34 8.89 25.76
N ASP A 154 -15.60 10.05 26.36
CA ASP A 154 -16.95 10.43 26.83
C ASP A 154 -17.83 10.89 25.65
N ALA A 155 -18.86 10.09 25.33
CA ALA A 155 -19.76 10.34 24.18
C ALA A 155 -20.59 11.62 24.32
N ALA A 156 -21.01 12.01 25.54
CA ALA A 156 -21.80 13.21 25.76
C ALA A 156 -20.93 14.47 25.56
N ARG A 157 -19.70 14.44 26.06
CA ARG A 157 -18.72 15.51 25.85
C ARG A 157 -18.32 15.60 24.38
N ALA A 158 -18.19 14.47 23.68
CA ALA A 158 -17.89 14.44 22.25
C ALA A 158 -18.98 15.10 21.40
N ALA A 159 -20.26 14.92 21.75
CA ALA A 159 -21.36 15.58 21.05
C ALA A 159 -21.33 17.13 21.23
N ALA A 160 -21.08 17.61 22.45
CA ALA A 160 -20.92 19.03 22.73
C ALA A 160 -19.71 19.62 22.02
N ALA A 161 -18.57 18.92 22.03
CA ALA A 161 -17.36 19.32 21.34
C ALA A 161 -17.53 19.40 19.83
N ARG A 162 -18.27 18.46 19.21
CA ARG A 162 -18.60 18.52 17.77
C ARG A 162 -19.45 19.75 17.41
N ALA A 163 -20.41 20.12 18.28
CA ALA A 163 -21.22 21.31 18.07
C ALA A 163 -20.38 22.59 18.15
N GLU A 164 -19.52 22.70 19.16
CA GLU A 164 -18.60 23.83 19.31
C GLU A 164 -17.64 23.96 18.13
N VAL A 165 -17.06 22.85 17.68
CA VAL A 165 -16.17 22.83 16.52
C VAL A 165 -16.87 23.29 15.26
N ARG A 166 -18.10 22.79 14.98
CA ARG A 166 -18.88 23.24 13.81
C ARG A 166 -19.20 24.72 13.83
N GLU A 167 -19.62 25.24 14.97
CA GLU A 167 -19.93 26.66 15.12
C GLU A 167 -18.71 27.52 14.81
N PHE A 168 -17.53 27.05 15.20
CA PHE A 168 -16.30 27.83 15.10
C PHE A 168 -15.59 27.72 13.75
N ILE A 169 -15.54 26.53 13.17
CA ILE A 169 -14.75 26.25 11.96
C ILE A 169 -15.61 26.34 10.69
N GLY A 170 -16.95 26.27 10.84
CA GLY A 170 -17.87 26.17 9.71
C GLY A 170 -17.84 24.78 9.05
N ASP A 171 -18.63 24.65 7.98
CA ASP A 171 -18.78 23.35 7.26
C ASP A 171 -17.65 23.09 6.23
N ASP A 172 -16.74 24.02 5.97
CA ASP A 172 -15.85 23.99 4.80
C ASP A 172 -14.36 23.87 5.11
N LEU A 173 -14.02 23.17 6.18
CA LEU A 173 -12.62 22.80 6.46
C LEU A 173 -11.94 22.02 5.33
N ALA A 174 -12.72 21.27 4.55
CA ALA A 174 -12.21 20.51 3.43
C ALA A 174 -11.62 21.39 2.31
N ALA A 175 -12.02 22.66 2.27
CA ALA A 175 -11.52 23.63 1.31
C ALA A 175 -10.21 24.32 1.76
N ILE A 176 -9.84 24.20 3.04
CA ILE A 176 -8.63 24.86 3.57
C ILE A 176 -7.40 24.10 3.05
N ARG A 177 -6.59 24.81 2.30
CA ARG A 177 -5.30 24.28 1.82
C ARG A 177 -4.27 24.30 2.96
N PRO A 178 -3.66 23.15 3.32
CA PRO A 178 -2.61 23.09 4.32
C PRO A 178 -1.48 24.10 4.05
N GLY A 179 -0.98 24.77 5.09
CA GLY A 179 0.07 25.76 4.99
C GLY A 179 -0.33 27.08 4.34
N SER A 180 -1.59 27.27 3.95
CA SER A 180 -2.07 28.54 3.40
C SER A 180 -2.19 29.62 4.47
N ALA A 181 -2.25 30.90 4.05
CA ALA A 181 -2.52 32.01 4.96
C ALA A 181 -3.85 31.85 5.71
N GLU A 182 -4.82 31.17 5.12
CA GLU A 182 -6.10 30.84 5.74
C GLU A 182 -5.95 29.77 6.82
N ALA A 183 -5.18 28.70 6.54
CA ALA A 183 -4.84 27.67 7.51
C ALA A 183 -4.09 28.26 8.71
N LEU A 184 -3.15 29.17 8.50
CA LEU A 184 -2.41 29.85 9.57
C LEU A 184 -3.32 30.73 10.43
N ARG A 185 -4.25 31.49 9.83
CA ARG A 185 -5.25 32.29 10.60
C ARG A 185 -6.14 31.38 11.44
N LEU A 186 -6.56 30.25 10.87
CA LEU A 186 -7.35 29.25 11.60
C LEU A 186 -6.54 28.65 12.76
N LYS A 187 -5.26 28.35 12.54
CA LYS A 187 -4.34 27.89 13.59
C LYS A 187 -4.29 28.86 14.75
N ASP A 188 -4.05 30.15 14.48
CA ASP A 188 -3.96 31.19 15.51
C ASP A 188 -5.26 31.27 16.34
N ALA A 189 -6.40 31.19 15.68
CA ALA A 189 -7.70 31.23 16.33
C ALA A 189 -7.96 29.98 17.20
N LEU A 190 -7.56 28.79 16.72
CA LEU A 190 -7.67 27.53 17.46
C LEU A 190 -6.72 27.47 18.65
N VAL A 191 -5.49 27.99 18.50
CA VAL A 191 -4.52 28.14 19.60
C VAL A 191 -5.09 29.03 20.70
N ALA A 192 -5.64 30.20 20.34
CA ALA A 192 -6.24 31.16 21.28
C ALA A 192 -7.39 30.54 22.10
N LYS A 193 -8.13 29.59 21.50
CA LYS A 193 -9.21 28.85 22.18
C LYS A 193 -8.74 27.56 22.88
N GLY A 194 -7.47 27.23 22.79
CA GLY A 194 -6.91 25.98 23.33
C GLY A 194 -7.40 24.73 22.58
N TRP A 195 -7.79 24.84 21.32
CA TRP A 195 -8.25 23.74 20.47
C TRP A 195 -7.15 23.19 19.57
N TRP A 196 -5.98 23.83 19.52
CA TRP A 196 -4.88 23.35 18.70
C TRP A 196 -4.29 22.05 19.27
N SER A 197 -4.03 21.10 18.40
CA SER A 197 -3.40 19.82 18.74
C SER A 197 -2.37 19.42 17.68
N GLY A 198 -1.53 18.43 18.00
CA GLY A 198 -0.59 17.84 17.03
C GLY A 198 -1.27 17.29 15.80
N TYR A 199 -2.49 16.78 15.91
CA TYR A 199 -3.25 16.28 14.77
C TYR A 199 -3.68 17.41 13.80
N LEU A 200 -4.01 18.57 14.33
CA LEU A 200 -4.32 19.76 13.50
C LEU A 200 -3.06 20.29 12.82
N GLU A 201 -1.90 20.23 13.51
CA GLU A 201 -0.62 20.59 12.89
C GLU A 201 -0.29 19.69 11.69
N VAL A 202 -0.48 18.39 11.84
CA VAL A 202 -0.28 17.42 10.75
C VAL A 202 -1.24 17.67 9.58
N GLY A 203 -2.51 17.99 9.87
CA GLY A 203 -3.56 18.11 8.85
C GLY A 203 -3.58 19.41 8.08
N ILE A 204 -3.36 20.55 8.76
CA ILE A 204 -3.48 21.90 8.18
C ILE A 204 -2.25 22.80 8.42
N GLY A 205 -1.25 22.32 9.16
CA GLY A 205 0.02 23.02 9.38
C GLY A 205 0.82 23.25 8.08
N ALA A 206 1.90 23.99 8.23
CA ALA A 206 2.78 24.32 7.10
C ALA A 206 3.63 23.14 6.62
N ASP A 207 3.95 22.22 7.53
CA ASP A 207 4.84 21.09 7.27
C ASP A 207 4.06 19.77 7.23
N ALA A 208 4.28 18.98 6.18
CA ALA A 208 3.69 17.66 6.07
C ALA A 208 4.41 16.68 7.00
N GLU A 209 3.65 15.87 7.74
CA GLU A 209 4.22 14.72 8.43
C GLU A 209 4.50 13.61 7.43
N ILE A 210 5.77 13.34 7.17
CA ILE A 210 6.23 12.26 6.30
C ILE A 210 7.31 11.49 7.03
N PHE A 211 7.16 10.19 7.16
CA PHE A 211 8.11 9.34 7.86
C PHE A 211 8.42 8.06 7.10
N THR A 212 9.48 7.37 7.48
CA THR A 212 9.77 6.02 6.99
C THR A 212 8.91 5.02 7.74
N LYS A 213 8.02 4.33 7.03
CA LYS A 213 7.13 3.34 7.63
C LYS A 213 7.89 2.07 8.02
N CYS A 214 8.70 1.56 7.10
CA CYS A 214 9.50 0.37 7.37
C CYS A 214 10.74 0.32 6.47
N GLN A 215 11.63 -0.60 6.79
CA GLN A 215 12.81 -0.89 5.98
C GLN A 215 12.41 -1.54 4.65
N PRO A 216 13.25 -1.43 3.60
CA PRO A 216 13.09 -2.24 2.39
C PRO A 216 12.93 -3.72 2.74
N MET A 217 12.08 -4.42 2.03
CA MET A 217 11.74 -5.85 2.26
C MET A 217 10.96 -6.17 3.53
N ALA A 218 10.69 -5.21 4.41
CA ALA A 218 9.95 -5.45 5.65
C ALA A 218 8.42 -5.45 5.47
N ALA A 219 7.90 -4.82 4.40
CA ALA A 219 6.48 -4.87 4.12
C ALA A 219 6.01 -6.30 3.82
N VAL A 220 4.89 -6.68 4.39
CA VAL A 220 4.27 -8.00 4.19
C VAL A 220 3.04 -7.89 3.31
N GLY A 221 2.72 -8.96 2.58
CA GLY A 221 1.56 -9.02 1.69
C GLY A 221 0.25 -9.28 2.42
N THR A 222 -0.85 -9.19 1.68
CA THR A 222 -2.17 -9.52 2.20
C THR A 222 -2.21 -10.93 2.79
N GLY A 223 -2.94 -11.11 3.90
CA GLY A 223 -3.05 -12.40 4.59
C GLY A 223 -1.81 -12.85 5.38
N ALA A 224 -0.73 -12.07 5.40
CA ALA A 224 0.42 -12.33 6.24
C ALA A 224 0.17 -11.92 7.70
N ARG A 225 1.02 -12.43 8.60
CA ARG A 225 1.07 -11.96 9.99
C ARG A 225 1.90 -10.68 10.07
N ILE A 226 1.49 -9.80 10.96
CA ILE A 226 2.19 -8.57 11.30
C ILE A 226 2.78 -8.76 12.70
N GLY A 227 4.03 -8.36 12.88
CA GLY A 227 4.64 -8.28 14.20
C GLY A 227 4.05 -7.09 14.97
N VAL A 228 3.70 -7.31 16.24
CA VAL A 228 3.27 -6.24 17.15
C VAL A 228 4.19 -6.27 18.37
N HIS A 229 4.77 -5.11 18.70
CA HIS A 229 5.68 -5.02 19.83
C HIS A 229 4.96 -5.38 21.15
N PRO A 230 5.49 -6.30 21.97
CA PRO A 230 4.81 -6.84 23.16
C PRO A 230 4.53 -5.80 24.25
N ALA A 231 5.20 -4.65 24.23
CA ALA A 231 4.92 -3.55 25.15
C ALA A 231 3.68 -2.74 24.77
N SER A 232 3.12 -2.92 23.58
CA SER A 232 1.88 -2.28 23.15
C SER A 232 0.68 -3.10 23.56
N GLN A 233 -0.35 -2.42 24.05
CA GLN A 233 -1.66 -2.99 24.37
C GLN A 233 -2.74 -2.49 23.44
N TRP A 234 -2.40 -1.58 22.52
CA TRP A 234 -3.32 -0.99 21.58
C TRP A 234 -2.66 -0.77 20.23
N SER A 235 -2.64 -1.83 19.41
CA SER A 235 -2.34 -1.70 17.99
C SER A 235 -3.63 -1.47 17.20
N ASN A 236 -3.57 -0.63 16.18
CA ASN A 236 -4.71 -0.39 15.30
C ASN A 236 -4.31 -0.43 13.83
N PRO A 237 -5.21 -0.89 12.94
CA PRO A 237 -5.02 -0.75 11.52
C PRO A 237 -5.25 0.70 11.09
N GLU A 238 -4.46 1.15 10.12
CA GLU A 238 -4.66 2.41 9.41
C GLU A 238 -4.72 2.11 7.90
N PRO A 239 -5.93 1.78 7.37
CA PRO A 239 -6.10 1.51 5.95
C PRO A 239 -5.80 2.76 5.11
N GLU A 240 -4.96 2.61 4.09
CA GLU A 240 -4.45 3.72 3.30
C GLU A 240 -4.46 3.45 1.80
N ALA A 241 -4.56 4.52 1.02
CA ALA A 241 -4.24 4.50 -0.40
C ALA A 241 -2.72 4.67 -0.56
N VAL A 242 -2.08 3.69 -1.16
CA VAL A 242 -0.63 3.69 -1.39
C VAL A 242 -0.35 3.99 -2.84
N LEU A 243 0.57 4.91 -3.11
CA LEU A 243 1.02 5.26 -4.45
C LEU A 243 2.38 4.62 -4.72
N ALA A 244 2.51 3.97 -5.87
CA ALA A 244 3.80 3.53 -6.39
C ALA A 244 4.43 4.68 -7.19
N VAL A 245 5.59 5.14 -6.74
CA VAL A 245 6.29 6.28 -7.34
C VAL A 245 7.66 5.83 -7.82
N ASN A 246 8.03 6.18 -9.06
CA ASN A 246 9.34 5.86 -9.61
C ASN A 246 10.43 6.85 -9.17
N ALA A 247 11.67 6.60 -9.58
CA ALA A 247 12.82 7.46 -9.25
C ALA A 247 12.73 8.87 -9.85
N GLN A 248 11.89 9.09 -10.84
CA GLN A 248 11.62 10.41 -11.46
C GLN A 248 10.49 11.17 -10.77
N GLY A 249 9.89 10.59 -9.71
CA GLY A 249 8.75 11.19 -9.01
C GLY A 249 7.40 10.98 -9.69
N ALA A 250 7.32 10.16 -10.74
CA ALA A 250 6.06 9.88 -11.41
C ALA A 250 5.27 8.81 -10.67
N ILE A 251 3.97 9.04 -10.49
CA ILE A 251 3.03 8.07 -9.95
C ILE A 251 2.71 7.06 -11.05
N LEU A 252 3.02 5.78 -10.79
CA LEU A 252 2.83 4.68 -11.75
C LEU A 252 1.56 3.89 -11.50
N GLY A 253 1.06 3.90 -10.27
CA GLY A 253 -0.13 3.16 -9.89
C GLY A 253 -0.50 3.34 -8.43
N ALA A 254 -1.57 2.69 -8.02
CA ALA A 254 -2.07 2.73 -6.65
C ALA A 254 -2.46 1.35 -6.16
N MET A 255 -2.47 1.17 -4.84
CA MET A 255 -2.93 -0.03 -4.16
C MET A 255 -3.52 0.34 -2.80
N LEU A 256 -4.13 -0.61 -2.13
CA LEU A 256 -4.50 -0.48 -0.73
C LEU A 256 -3.37 -1.00 0.15
N GLY A 257 -3.13 -0.30 1.25
CA GLY A 257 -2.15 -0.67 2.27
C GLY A 257 -2.73 -0.56 3.67
N ASN A 258 -1.91 -0.93 4.64
CA ASN A 258 -2.23 -0.80 6.04
C ASN A 258 -1.00 -0.34 6.80
N ASP A 259 -1.03 0.92 7.26
CA ASP A 259 -0.01 1.49 8.14
C ASP A 259 -0.32 1.11 9.59
N VAL A 260 -0.03 -0.16 9.94
CA VAL A 260 -0.29 -0.65 11.29
C VAL A 260 0.47 0.18 12.31
N ASN A 261 -0.22 0.56 13.38
CA ASN A 261 0.27 1.51 14.37
C ASN A 261 0.16 0.94 15.78
N LEU A 262 1.14 1.24 16.62
CA LEU A 262 1.08 1.07 18.08
C LEU A 262 0.54 2.37 18.70
N ARG A 263 -0.78 2.48 18.76
CA ARG A 263 -1.48 3.71 19.13
C ARG A 263 -1.11 4.25 20.51
N ASP A 264 -0.93 3.36 21.48
CA ASP A 264 -0.52 3.68 22.84
C ASP A 264 0.96 4.09 22.95
N VAL A 265 1.78 3.83 21.94
CA VAL A 265 3.17 4.27 21.85
C VAL A 265 3.25 5.62 21.12
N GLU A 266 2.57 5.76 20.00
CA GLU A 266 2.52 6.99 19.20
C GLU A 266 2.05 8.19 20.02
N GLY A 267 0.98 8.03 20.80
CA GLY A 267 0.39 9.10 21.59
C GLY A 267 1.24 9.62 22.74
N ARG A 268 2.37 8.97 23.05
CA ARG A 268 3.24 9.40 24.17
C ARG A 268 4.15 10.56 23.81
N SER A 269 4.71 10.55 22.60
CA SER A 269 5.68 11.54 22.14
C SER A 269 5.96 11.41 20.65
N ALA A 270 6.15 12.54 19.97
CA ALA A 270 6.62 12.58 18.59
C ALA A 270 7.96 11.85 18.39
N LEU A 271 8.81 11.76 19.42
CA LEU A 271 10.06 10.99 19.38
C LEU A 271 9.85 9.49 19.22
N LEU A 272 8.66 8.99 19.51
CA LEU A 272 8.32 7.57 19.43
C LEU A 272 7.60 7.18 18.14
N LEU A 273 7.42 8.12 17.20
CA LEU A 273 6.72 7.85 15.94
C LEU A 273 7.34 6.66 15.20
N GLY A 274 8.66 6.66 14.99
CA GLY A 274 9.36 5.55 14.33
C GLY A 274 9.13 4.21 15.04
N ARG A 275 9.13 4.19 16.38
CA ARG A 275 8.86 2.97 17.15
C ARG A 275 7.41 2.51 17.07
N ALA A 276 6.46 3.46 16.99
CA ALA A 276 5.04 3.15 16.89
C ALA A 276 4.67 2.58 15.53
N LYS A 277 5.42 2.96 14.50
CA LYS A 277 5.14 2.62 13.09
C LYS A 277 5.96 1.44 12.56
N ASP A 278 7.05 1.07 13.22
CA ASP A 278 7.90 -0.07 12.84
C ASP A 278 7.34 -1.39 13.42
N ASN A 279 6.35 -1.95 12.71
CA ASN A 279 5.66 -3.19 13.05
C ASN A 279 5.65 -4.17 11.89
#